data_726895b5df81851d2ebe5b0f6389ebfa
#
_entry.id   726895b5df81851d2ebe5b0f6389ebfa
#
_cell.length_a   1.000
_cell.length_b   1.000
_cell.length_c   1.000
_cell.angle_alpha   90.00
_cell.angle_beta   90.00
_cell.angle_gamma   90.00
#
_symmetry.space_group_name_H-M   'P 1'
#
loop_
_entity.id
_entity.type
_entity.pdbx_description
1 polymer ?
#
loop_
_entity_poly.entity_id
_entity_poly.type
_entity_poly.pdbx_seq_one_letter_code
_entity_poly.pdbx_strand_id
1 'polypeptide(L)'
;RVESHYADLFEDAAPLSGDGDGAAGNLVFTGNEDDPDTLETLTRMGFVGAPAIASVIRGWHHGRVRAMRSARAREILTELMPRLLGAFARTTNPDAALMRFHEFLDRLPAGVQLFSLFQSEEGLLDLVAEIMGTAPRLAEHLARSPNLLDHVLSRDFFDVLPDTDELEADLGTALDRVEHEEELLDQVRRWAHDREFQLGVQLLRGLISADRVSYALTHLTDAVLRQLIPRVETLFGRQHGRIAGGGISVIAFGKYGAEELNFGSDLDLVFVYDHDEDAEASDGPKPLAI
;
A
#
# COMPACT_ATOMS: atom_id res chain seq x y z
N ARG A 1 11.60 -3.68 27.28
CA ARG A 1 10.41 -4.55 27.01
C ARG A 1 9.73 -4.27 25.67
N VAL A 2 9.99 -3.14 25.05
CA VAL A 2 9.42 -2.72 23.77
C VAL A 2 10.35 -3.06 22.59
N GLU A 3 11.66 -3.00 22.79
CA GLU A 3 12.67 -3.43 21.82
C GLU A 3 12.65 -4.94 21.55
N SER A 4 12.23 -5.76 22.55
CA SER A 4 12.16 -7.21 22.37
C SER A 4 10.99 -7.66 21.45
N HIS A 5 9.88 -6.91 21.42
CA HIS A 5 8.72 -7.25 20.56
C HIS A 5 8.95 -6.92 19.09
N TYR A 6 9.78 -5.91 18.81
CA TYR A 6 10.19 -5.56 17.44
C TYR A 6 11.19 -6.59 16.89
N ALA A 7 12.15 -7.02 17.72
CA ALA A 7 13.09 -8.08 17.38
C ALA A 7 12.34 -9.40 17.07
N ASP A 8 11.38 -9.79 17.92
CA ASP A 8 10.62 -11.02 17.77
C ASP A 8 9.78 -11.07 16.46
N LEU A 9 9.27 -9.95 15.96
CA LEU A 9 8.51 -9.87 14.70
C LEU A 9 9.40 -10.01 13.44
N PHE A 10 10.68 -9.69 13.56
CA PHE A 10 11.64 -9.79 12.47
C PHE A 10 12.64 -10.95 12.63
N GLU A 11 12.75 -11.53 13.84
CA GLU A 11 13.64 -12.66 14.13
C GLU A 11 13.01 -14.04 13.89
N ASP A 12 11.67 -14.18 13.85
CA ASP A 12 10.98 -15.45 13.56
C ASP A 12 10.95 -15.85 12.07
N ALA A 13 11.53 -15.07 11.16
CA ALA A 13 11.98 -15.59 9.90
C ALA A 13 13.18 -16.50 10.20
N ALA A 14 12.97 -17.83 10.13
CA ALA A 14 13.99 -18.83 10.38
C ALA A 14 15.35 -18.36 9.84
N PRO A 15 16.42 -18.33 10.65
CA PRO A 15 17.72 -17.95 10.16
C PRO A 15 18.10 -18.96 9.08
N LEU A 16 18.01 -18.56 7.82
CA LEU A 16 18.73 -19.21 6.75
C LEU A 16 20.22 -18.95 7.03
N SER A 17 20.77 -19.71 7.97
CA SER A 17 22.20 -19.81 8.21
C SER A 17 22.83 -20.48 6.99
N GLY A 18 23.05 -19.67 5.97
CA GLY A 18 23.96 -19.94 4.89
C GLY A 18 25.11 -18.97 5.03
N ASP A 19 26.31 -19.49 5.25
CA ASP A 19 27.57 -18.76 5.33
C ASP A 19 27.62 -17.61 4.30
N GLY A 20 27.37 -16.39 4.76
CA GLY A 20 27.22 -15.19 3.92
C GLY A 20 28.51 -14.48 3.57
N ASP A 21 29.64 -15.15 3.49
CA ASP A 21 30.93 -14.49 3.21
C ASP A 21 31.52 -14.80 1.80
N GLY A 22 30.70 -15.37 0.91
CA GLY A 22 31.15 -15.73 -0.47
C GLY A 22 30.31 -15.15 -1.61
N ALA A 23 29.18 -14.50 -1.36
CA ALA A 23 28.25 -14.07 -2.42
C ALA A 23 28.46 -12.63 -2.91
N ALA A 24 29.21 -11.80 -2.23
CA ALA A 24 29.57 -10.45 -2.67
C ALA A 24 30.72 -10.51 -3.69
N GLY A 25 30.44 -11.03 -4.88
CA GLY A 25 31.31 -10.83 -6.05
C GLY A 25 31.47 -9.35 -6.36
N ASN A 26 32.34 -9.02 -7.30
CA ASN A 26 32.57 -7.64 -7.72
C ASN A 26 31.26 -7.04 -8.28
N LEU A 27 30.72 -5.98 -7.64
CA LEU A 27 29.52 -5.27 -8.07
C LEU A 27 29.93 -3.86 -8.50
N VAL A 28 30.22 -3.67 -9.78
CA VAL A 28 30.63 -2.38 -10.35
C VAL A 28 29.57 -1.85 -11.29
N PHE A 29 28.92 -0.75 -10.88
CA PHE A 29 27.85 -0.09 -11.65
C PHE A 29 28.21 1.33 -12.10
N THR A 30 29.45 1.78 -11.91
CA THR A 30 29.89 3.16 -12.17
C THR A 30 30.39 3.40 -13.61
N GLY A 31 30.66 2.32 -14.38
CA GLY A 31 31.11 2.40 -15.76
C GLY A 31 29.99 2.67 -16.78
N ASN A 32 30.36 2.97 -18.03
CA ASN A 32 29.41 3.10 -19.14
C ASN A 32 29.13 1.74 -19.82
N GLU A 33 29.94 0.74 -19.60
CA GLU A 33 29.81 -0.61 -20.16
C GLU A 33 29.49 -1.61 -19.06
N ASP A 34 28.99 -2.77 -19.46
CA ASP A 34 28.74 -3.87 -18.56
C ASP A 34 30.05 -4.52 -18.12
N ASP A 35 30.27 -4.60 -16.82
CA ASP A 35 31.37 -5.32 -16.23
C ASP A 35 31.07 -6.84 -16.21
N PRO A 36 31.88 -7.70 -16.88
CA PRO A 36 31.60 -9.13 -16.97
C PRO A 36 31.46 -9.82 -15.61
N ASP A 37 32.28 -9.45 -14.62
CA ASP A 37 32.27 -10.05 -13.29
C ASP A 37 30.98 -9.67 -12.53
N THR A 38 30.50 -8.44 -12.74
CA THR A 38 29.20 -7.99 -12.21
C THR A 38 28.05 -8.77 -12.82
N LEU A 39 28.03 -8.99 -14.14
CA LEU A 39 26.98 -9.78 -14.80
C LEU A 39 26.99 -11.24 -14.32
N GLU A 40 28.17 -11.84 -14.16
CA GLU A 40 28.29 -13.19 -13.59
C GLU A 40 27.76 -13.25 -12.17
N THR A 41 28.06 -12.24 -11.34
CA THR A 41 27.56 -12.14 -9.96
C THR A 41 26.05 -12.04 -9.93
N LEU A 42 25.44 -11.16 -10.74
CA LEU A 42 23.98 -11.03 -10.84
C LEU A 42 23.32 -12.33 -11.28
N THR A 43 23.89 -13.00 -12.28
CA THR A 43 23.39 -14.30 -12.76
C THR A 43 23.45 -15.35 -11.66
N ARG A 44 24.55 -15.43 -10.91
CA ARG A 44 24.71 -16.34 -9.77
C ARG A 44 23.73 -16.05 -8.63
N MET A 45 23.34 -14.77 -8.45
CA MET A 45 22.31 -14.36 -7.50
C MET A 45 20.89 -14.69 -7.95
N GLY A 46 20.69 -15.18 -9.19
CA GLY A 46 19.40 -15.61 -9.72
C GLY A 46 18.70 -14.59 -10.63
N PHE A 47 19.35 -13.49 -11.01
CA PHE A 47 18.83 -12.57 -12.02
C PHE A 47 19.02 -13.15 -13.42
N VAL A 48 17.90 -13.38 -14.12
CA VAL A 48 17.93 -13.96 -15.48
C VAL A 48 18.35 -12.91 -16.52
N GLY A 49 17.85 -11.69 -16.36
CA GLY A 49 18.14 -10.54 -17.22
C GLY A 49 19.33 -9.70 -16.71
N ALA A 50 20.44 -10.29 -16.27
CA ALA A 50 21.56 -9.59 -15.65
C ALA A 50 22.01 -8.29 -16.37
N PRO A 51 22.13 -8.24 -17.72
CA PRO A 51 22.47 -6.99 -18.42
C PRO A 51 21.42 -5.90 -18.27
N ALA A 52 20.12 -6.24 -18.31
CA ALA A 52 19.02 -5.28 -18.11
C ALA A 52 19.03 -4.75 -16.68
N ILE A 53 19.21 -5.62 -15.69
CA ILE A 53 19.33 -5.27 -14.27
C ILE A 53 20.53 -4.35 -14.03
N ALA A 54 21.70 -4.69 -14.58
CA ALA A 54 22.90 -3.86 -14.49
C ALA A 54 22.67 -2.47 -15.09
N SER A 55 22.00 -2.38 -16.24
CA SER A 55 21.63 -1.11 -16.88
C SER A 55 20.70 -0.25 -16.03
N VAL A 56 19.70 -0.85 -15.39
CA VAL A 56 18.77 -0.17 -14.46
C VAL A 56 19.52 0.41 -13.27
N ILE A 57 20.36 -0.40 -12.60
CA ILE A 57 21.13 0.02 -11.42
C ILE A 57 22.13 1.11 -11.80
N ARG A 58 22.77 1.01 -12.95
CA ARG A 58 23.65 2.05 -13.49
C ARG A 58 22.89 3.37 -13.70
N GLY A 59 21.64 3.28 -14.19
CA GLY A 59 20.74 4.44 -14.29
C GLY A 59 20.50 5.11 -12.93
N TRP A 60 20.42 4.33 -11.85
CA TRP A 60 20.30 4.88 -10.48
C TRP A 60 21.57 5.65 -10.09
N HIS A 61 22.75 5.08 -10.29
CA HIS A 61 24.03 5.73 -10.00
C HIS A 61 24.24 7.02 -10.81
N HIS A 62 23.72 7.08 -12.03
CA HIS A 62 23.75 8.29 -12.85
C HIS A 62 22.65 9.31 -12.53
N GLY A 63 21.81 9.05 -11.52
CA GLY A 63 20.75 9.96 -11.09
C GLY A 63 19.59 10.13 -12.07
N ARG A 64 19.37 9.15 -12.96
CA ARG A 64 18.28 9.18 -13.96
C ARG A 64 16.91 9.04 -13.34
N VAL A 65 16.81 8.47 -12.14
CA VAL A 65 15.59 8.28 -11.36
C VAL A 65 15.44 9.39 -10.33
N ARG A 66 14.24 9.86 -10.08
CA ARG A 66 13.98 10.99 -9.17
C ARG A 66 14.59 10.79 -7.78
N ALA A 67 14.40 9.63 -7.19
CA ALA A 67 14.95 9.27 -5.88
C ALA A 67 16.48 9.40 -5.81
N MET A 68 17.18 9.27 -6.94
CA MET A 68 18.64 9.22 -7.05
C MET A 68 19.32 10.52 -7.46
N ARG A 69 18.56 11.63 -7.55
CA ARG A 69 19.14 12.91 -8.03
C ARG A 69 20.17 13.48 -7.08
N SER A 70 20.04 13.29 -5.77
CA SER A 70 21.04 13.78 -4.81
C SER A 70 22.27 12.86 -4.73
N ALA A 71 23.45 13.43 -4.51
CA ALA A 71 24.68 12.68 -4.28
C ALA A 71 24.51 11.79 -3.02
N ARG A 72 23.91 12.33 -1.96
CA ARG A 72 23.70 11.59 -0.71
C ARG A 72 22.86 10.33 -0.90
N ALA A 73 21.78 10.39 -1.70
CA ALA A 73 20.97 9.21 -2.00
C ALA A 73 21.78 8.11 -2.72
N ARG A 74 22.64 8.52 -3.66
CA ARG A 74 23.52 7.57 -4.38
C ARG A 74 24.59 6.95 -3.49
N GLU A 75 25.18 7.71 -2.57
CA GLU A 75 26.14 7.21 -1.57
C GLU A 75 25.48 6.11 -0.72
N ILE A 76 24.33 6.41 -0.11
CA ILE A 76 23.60 5.46 0.74
C ILE A 76 23.21 4.22 -0.08
N LEU A 77 22.70 4.40 -1.29
CA LEU A 77 22.36 3.27 -2.17
C LEU A 77 23.57 2.38 -2.46
N THR A 78 24.75 2.97 -2.71
CA THR A 78 25.97 2.21 -2.98
C THR A 78 26.32 1.30 -1.80
N GLU A 79 26.20 1.80 -0.58
CA GLU A 79 26.43 1.01 0.63
C GLU A 79 25.37 -0.10 0.81
N LEU A 80 24.11 0.18 0.45
CA LEU A 80 23.00 -0.76 0.54
C LEU A 80 22.99 -1.81 -0.57
N MET A 81 23.70 -1.59 -1.68
CA MET A 81 23.58 -2.39 -2.90
C MET A 81 23.70 -3.91 -2.69
N PRO A 82 24.68 -4.44 -1.94
CA PRO A 82 24.77 -5.87 -1.70
C PRO A 82 23.55 -6.44 -0.96
N ARG A 83 23.08 -5.75 0.06
CA ARG A 83 21.87 -6.14 0.83
C ARG A 83 20.63 -6.06 -0.03
N LEU A 84 20.49 -4.98 -0.79
CA LEU A 84 19.35 -4.75 -1.68
C LEU A 84 19.26 -5.86 -2.73
N LEU A 85 20.33 -6.14 -3.46
CA LEU A 85 20.36 -7.22 -4.43
C LEU A 85 20.12 -8.58 -3.78
N GLY A 86 20.68 -8.83 -2.59
CA GLY A 86 20.43 -10.04 -1.82
C GLY A 86 18.96 -10.21 -1.43
N ALA A 87 18.28 -9.14 -1.00
CA ALA A 87 16.85 -9.17 -0.67
C ALA A 87 16.00 -9.53 -1.90
N PHE A 88 16.23 -8.87 -3.04
CA PHE A 88 15.52 -9.16 -4.28
C PHE A 88 15.83 -10.55 -4.86
N ALA A 89 17.07 -11.01 -4.74
CA ALA A 89 17.49 -12.35 -5.17
C ALA A 89 16.74 -13.48 -4.44
N ARG A 90 16.25 -13.24 -3.23
CA ARG A 90 15.44 -14.21 -2.47
C ARG A 90 13.97 -14.29 -2.91
N THR A 91 13.52 -13.37 -3.76
CA THR A 91 12.14 -13.37 -4.26
C THR A 91 11.95 -14.45 -5.35
N THR A 92 10.72 -14.86 -5.59
CA THR A 92 10.39 -15.86 -6.62
C THR A 92 10.77 -15.42 -8.02
N ASN A 93 10.74 -14.12 -8.31
CA ASN A 93 11.15 -13.54 -9.59
C ASN A 93 11.94 -12.26 -9.34
N PRO A 94 13.27 -12.38 -9.15
CA PRO A 94 14.15 -11.27 -8.83
C PRO A 94 14.09 -10.11 -9.83
N ASP A 95 14.05 -10.42 -11.13
CA ASP A 95 14.02 -9.42 -12.19
C ASP A 95 12.73 -8.58 -12.10
N ALA A 96 11.58 -9.24 -12.02
CA ALA A 96 10.31 -8.54 -11.94
C ALA A 96 10.17 -7.72 -10.64
N ALA A 97 10.64 -8.25 -9.52
CA ALA A 97 10.65 -7.57 -8.23
C ALA A 97 11.51 -6.29 -8.27
N LEU A 98 12.72 -6.38 -8.81
CA LEU A 98 13.62 -5.23 -8.94
C LEU A 98 13.09 -4.19 -9.93
N MET A 99 12.41 -4.61 -11.01
CA MET A 99 11.76 -3.66 -11.93
C MET A 99 10.61 -2.90 -11.28
N ARG A 100 9.76 -3.55 -10.47
CA ARG A 100 8.72 -2.86 -9.69
C ARG A 100 9.33 -1.88 -8.69
N PHE A 101 10.44 -2.26 -8.06
CA PHE A 101 11.17 -1.36 -7.17
C PHE A 101 11.76 -0.17 -7.93
N HIS A 102 12.25 -0.36 -9.15
CA HIS A 102 12.69 0.74 -10.01
C HIS A 102 11.54 1.73 -10.29
N GLU A 103 10.37 1.23 -10.66
CA GLU A 103 9.17 2.06 -10.87
C GLU A 103 8.75 2.82 -9.60
N PHE A 104 8.83 2.16 -8.45
CA PHE A 104 8.61 2.80 -7.15
C PHE A 104 9.60 3.96 -6.92
N LEU A 105 10.89 3.73 -7.13
CA LEU A 105 11.93 4.77 -6.99
C LEU A 105 11.74 5.95 -7.94
N ASP A 106 11.21 5.72 -9.15
CA ASP A 106 10.98 6.79 -10.12
C ASP A 106 9.82 7.71 -9.70
N ARG A 107 8.87 7.20 -8.94
CA ARG A 107 7.74 7.97 -8.38
C ARG A 107 8.12 8.74 -7.12
N LEU A 108 9.16 8.33 -6.40
CA LEU A 108 9.62 9.00 -5.19
C LEU A 108 10.26 10.38 -5.50
N PRO A 109 9.86 11.43 -4.78
CA PRO A 109 10.45 12.77 -4.96
C PRO A 109 11.92 12.83 -4.51
N ALA A 110 12.31 12.05 -3.50
CA ALA A 110 13.67 11.97 -2.95
C ALA A 110 13.91 10.61 -2.29
N GLY A 111 15.12 10.05 -2.46
CA GLY A 111 15.45 8.71 -1.95
C GLY A 111 16.19 8.68 -0.62
N VAL A 112 16.71 9.82 -0.14
CA VAL A 112 17.58 9.85 1.05
C VAL A 112 16.88 9.26 2.29
N GLN A 113 15.62 9.67 2.54
CA GLN A 113 14.87 9.20 3.69
C GLN A 113 14.64 7.69 3.62
N LEU A 114 14.17 7.19 2.46
CA LEU A 114 13.92 5.77 2.24
C LEU A 114 15.17 4.93 2.47
N PHE A 115 16.30 5.32 1.87
CA PHE A 115 17.53 4.56 2.00
C PHE A 115 18.13 4.62 3.41
N SER A 116 17.95 5.76 4.10
CA SER A 116 18.32 5.85 5.52
C SER A 116 17.47 4.91 6.38
N LEU A 117 16.17 4.77 6.08
CA LEU A 117 15.30 3.80 6.75
C LEU A 117 15.75 2.36 6.48
N PHE A 118 16.14 2.02 5.26
CA PHE A 118 16.68 0.70 4.95
C PHE A 118 18.04 0.41 5.62
N GLN A 119 18.82 1.46 5.96
CA GLN A 119 20.04 1.28 6.75
C GLN A 119 19.76 1.04 8.23
N SER A 120 18.78 1.76 8.80
CA SER A 120 18.43 1.65 10.22
C SER A 120 17.56 0.43 10.53
N GLU A 121 16.68 0.05 9.58
CA GLU A 121 15.66 -0.99 9.77
C GLU A 121 15.90 -2.13 8.76
N GLU A 122 16.64 -3.14 9.18
CA GLU A 122 17.03 -4.26 8.29
C GLU A 122 15.83 -5.00 7.72
N GLY A 123 14.81 -5.27 8.54
CA GLY A 123 13.60 -5.98 8.12
C GLY A 123 12.72 -5.22 7.13
N LEU A 124 12.84 -3.89 7.05
CA LEU A 124 12.04 -3.08 6.13
C LEU A 124 12.43 -3.31 4.67
N LEU A 125 13.72 -3.45 4.39
CA LEU A 125 14.18 -3.77 3.03
C LEU A 125 13.68 -5.14 2.58
N ASP A 126 13.73 -6.14 3.45
CA ASP A 126 13.24 -7.49 3.16
C ASP A 126 11.72 -7.49 2.93
N LEU A 127 10.97 -6.76 3.74
CA LEU A 127 9.52 -6.59 3.53
C LEU A 127 9.21 -5.93 2.18
N VAL A 128 9.92 -4.86 1.83
CA VAL A 128 9.72 -4.19 0.55
C VAL A 128 10.06 -5.12 -0.62
N ALA A 129 11.16 -5.87 -0.54
CA ALA A 129 11.51 -6.85 -1.56
C ALA A 129 10.45 -7.95 -1.68
N GLU A 130 9.91 -8.44 -0.57
CA GLU A 130 8.82 -9.42 -0.54
C GLU A 130 7.54 -8.87 -1.19
N ILE A 131 7.12 -7.65 -0.84
CA ILE A 131 5.97 -6.97 -1.46
C ILE A 131 6.18 -6.86 -2.97
N MET A 132 7.34 -6.37 -3.42
CA MET A 132 7.67 -6.22 -4.84
C MET A 132 7.69 -7.55 -5.59
N GLY A 133 8.12 -8.64 -4.91
CA GLY A 133 8.24 -9.97 -5.49
C GLY A 133 6.93 -10.75 -5.58
N THR A 134 6.05 -10.62 -4.58
CA THR A 134 4.91 -11.53 -4.40
C THR A 134 3.55 -10.87 -4.44
N ALA A 135 3.46 -9.56 -4.17
CA ALA A 135 2.21 -8.83 -4.01
C ALA A 135 2.12 -7.60 -4.92
N PRO A 136 1.90 -7.76 -6.26
CA PRO A 136 1.92 -6.65 -7.22
C PRO A 136 0.96 -5.50 -6.87
N ARG A 137 -0.23 -5.79 -6.31
CA ARG A 137 -1.19 -4.76 -5.88
C ARG A 137 -0.67 -3.94 -4.71
N LEU A 138 -0.04 -4.57 -3.72
CA LEU A 138 0.60 -3.86 -2.61
C LEU A 138 1.79 -3.03 -3.10
N ALA A 139 2.58 -3.56 -4.02
CA ALA A 139 3.69 -2.83 -4.65
C ALA A 139 3.21 -1.58 -5.40
N GLU A 140 2.12 -1.70 -6.16
CA GLU A 140 1.50 -0.57 -6.86
C GLU A 140 0.94 0.48 -5.88
N HIS A 141 0.28 0.04 -4.82
CA HIS A 141 -0.23 0.93 -3.78
C HIS A 141 0.92 1.65 -3.06
N LEU A 142 1.96 0.94 -2.67
CA LEU A 142 3.16 1.53 -2.08
C LEU A 142 3.83 2.55 -3.02
N ALA A 143 3.85 2.29 -4.33
CA ALA A 143 4.40 3.20 -5.31
C ALA A 143 3.58 4.50 -5.47
N ARG A 144 2.26 4.46 -5.18
CA ARG A 144 1.40 5.64 -5.15
C ARG A 144 1.46 6.40 -3.83
N SER A 145 1.67 5.69 -2.73
CA SER A 145 1.64 6.22 -1.35
C SER A 145 2.90 5.81 -0.57
N PRO A 146 4.07 6.37 -0.90
CA PRO A 146 5.34 5.99 -0.26
C PRO A 146 5.38 6.21 1.26
N ASN A 147 4.55 7.15 1.77
CA ASN A 147 4.44 7.44 3.21
C ASN A 147 3.94 6.24 4.03
N LEU A 148 3.37 5.23 3.39
CA LEU A 148 2.98 3.98 4.06
C LEU A 148 4.15 3.27 4.73
N LEU A 149 5.39 3.44 4.22
CA LEU A 149 6.57 2.89 4.89
C LEU A 149 6.81 3.49 6.28
N ASP A 150 6.47 4.75 6.48
CA ASP A 150 6.54 5.38 7.81
C ASP A 150 5.49 4.76 8.76
N HIS A 151 4.32 4.40 8.22
CA HIS A 151 3.26 3.71 8.99
C HIS A 151 3.65 2.27 9.33
N VAL A 152 4.33 1.54 8.44
CA VAL A 152 4.83 0.17 8.72
C VAL A 152 5.76 0.15 9.95
N LEU A 153 6.46 1.27 10.20
CA LEU A 153 7.35 1.41 11.36
C LEU A 153 6.60 1.85 12.63
N SER A 154 5.31 2.17 12.53
CA SER A 154 4.51 2.48 13.72
C SER A 154 4.18 1.21 14.50
N ARG A 155 4.06 1.35 15.84
CA ARG A 155 3.78 0.20 16.72
C ARG A 155 2.45 -0.47 16.43
N ASP A 156 1.49 0.30 15.97
CA ASP A 156 0.08 -0.10 15.80
C ASP A 156 -0.16 -0.75 14.43
N PHE A 157 0.82 -0.72 13.52
CA PHE A 157 0.65 -1.24 12.16
C PHE A 157 0.38 -2.76 12.12
N PHE A 158 0.93 -3.50 13.08
CA PHE A 158 0.76 -4.95 13.18
C PHE A 158 -0.34 -5.37 14.17
N ASP A 159 -1.01 -4.40 14.80
CA ASP A 159 -2.16 -4.68 15.65
C ASP A 159 -3.35 -5.12 14.79
N VAL A 160 -4.27 -5.87 15.42
CA VAL A 160 -5.53 -6.24 14.79
C VAL A 160 -6.30 -4.97 14.45
N LEU A 161 -6.86 -4.90 13.22
CA LEU A 161 -7.70 -3.78 12.86
C LEU A 161 -8.85 -3.61 13.85
N PRO A 162 -9.17 -2.36 14.20
CA PRO A 162 -10.30 -2.04 15.07
C PRO A 162 -11.62 -2.59 14.51
N ASP A 163 -12.63 -2.64 15.35
CA ASP A 163 -13.99 -3.00 14.91
C ASP A 163 -14.63 -1.88 14.07
N THR A 164 -15.82 -2.16 13.52
CA THR A 164 -16.52 -1.22 12.63
C THR A 164 -16.79 0.14 13.27
N ASP A 165 -17.14 0.18 14.55
CA ASP A 165 -17.52 1.42 15.23
C ASP A 165 -16.27 2.30 15.47
N GLU A 166 -15.14 1.70 15.81
CA GLU A 166 -13.86 2.40 15.96
C GLU A 166 -13.32 2.87 14.60
N LEU A 167 -13.42 2.05 13.54
CA LEU A 167 -13.08 2.42 12.17
C LEU A 167 -13.96 3.57 11.67
N GLU A 168 -15.26 3.53 11.97
CA GLU A 168 -16.22 4.59 11.63
C GLU A 168 -15.86 5.91 12.32
N ALA A 169 -15.50 5.88 13.61
CA ALA A 169 -15.09 7.06 14.36
C ALA A 169 -13.77 7.66 13.84
N ASP A 170 -12.78 6.81 13.51
CA ASP A 170 -11.51 7.23 12.95
C ASP A 170 -11.69 7.89 11.57
N LEU A 171 -12.45 7.26 10.68
CA LEU A 171 -12.79 7.85 9.39
C LEU A 171 -13.59 9.14 9.55
N GLY A 172 -14.56 9.17 10.47
CA GLY A 172 -15.33 10.36 10.81
C GLY A 172 -14.44 11.54 11.14
N THR A 173 -13.45 11.33 12.01
CA THR A 173 -12.46 12.34 12.40
C THR A 173 -11.63 12.83 11.21
N ALA A 174 -11.22 11.92 10.33
CA ALA A 174 -10.47 12.26 9.11
C ALA A 174 -11.30 13.12 8.14
N LEU A 175 -12.64 12.98 8.15
CA LEU A 175 -13.57 13.66 7.26
C LEU A 175 -14.20 14.95 7.85
N ASP A 176 -13.97 15.28 9.11
CA ASP A 176 -14.63 16.39 9.81
C ASP A 176 -14.43 17.78 9.15
N ARG A 177 -13.35 17.96 8.41
CA ARG A 177 -12.99 19.23 7.76
C ARG A 177 -13.22 19.25 6.26
N VAL A 178 -13.79 18.18 5.71
CA VAL A 178 -13.99 18.05 4.27
C VAL A 178 -15.32 18.68 3.88
N GLU A 179 -15.25 19.67 2.99
CA GLU A 179 -16.43 20.44 2.55
C GLU A 179 -16.88 20.15 1.12
N HIS A 180 -15.99 19.52 0.31
CA HIS A 180 -16.21 19.28 -1.11
C HIS A 180 -16.28 17.78 -1.42
N GLU A 181 -17.17 17.41 -2.35
CA GLU A 181 -17.40 16.02 -2.74
C GLU A 181 -16.15 15.31 -3.26
N GLU A 182 -15.38 15.98 -4.13
CA GLU A 182 -14.15 15.40 -4.69
C GLU A 182 -13.11 15.11 -3.59
N GLU A 183 -12.94 16.05 -2.66
CA GLU A 183 -12.05 15.87 -1.51
C GLU A 183 -12.54 14.75 -0.58
N LEU A 184 -13.87 14.65 -0.37
CA LEU A 184 -14.49 13.59 0.42
C LEU A 184 -14.15 12.21 -0.16
N LEU A 185 -14.37 12.02 -1.46
CA LEU A 185 -14.11 10.75 -2.13
C LEU A 185 -12.60 10.40 -2.13
N ASP A 186 -11.73 11.39 -2.29
CA ASP A 186 -10.28 11.18 -2.26
C ASP A 186 -9.77 10.85 -0.86
N GLN A 187 -10.31 11.46 0.19
CA GLN A 187 -9.95 11.15 1.57
C GLN A 187 -10.41 9.75 1.96
N VAL A 188 -11.67 9.40 1.66
CA VAL A 188 -12.21 8.06 1.91
C VAL A 188 -11.37 7.00 1.21
N ARG A 189 -11.06 7.22 -0.08
CA ARG A 189 -10.25 6.28 -0.87
C ARG A 189 -8.87 6.08 -0.29
N ARG A 190 -8.18 7.17 0.09
CA ARG A 190 -6.84 7.09 0.72
C ARG A 190 -6.91 6.33 2.04
N TRP A 191 -7.84 6.71 2.90
CA TRP A 191 -8.01 6.09 4.20
C TRP A 191 -8.28 4.58 4.09
N ALA A 192 -9.18 4.17 3.19
CA ALA A 192 -9.49 2.75 2.96
C ALA A 192 -8.28 1.97 2.42
N HIS A 193 -7.58 2.52 1.42
CA HIS A 193 -6.41 1.87 0.84
C HIS A 193 -5.26 1.70 1.84
N ASP A 194 -5.07 2.64 2.77
CA ASP A 194 -4.04 2.52 3.80
C ASP A 194 -4.34 1.34 4.75
N ARG A 195 -5.62 1.12 5.09
CA ARG A 195 -6.07 -0.04 5.88
C ARG A 195 -5.98 -1.36 5.09
N GLU A 196 -6.36 -1.35 3.81
CA GLU A 196 -6.17 -2.49 2.92
C GLU A 196 -4.69 -2.87 2.80
N PHE A 197 -3.80 -1.89 2.70
CA PHE A 197 -2.36 -2.14 2.69
C PHE A 197 -1.88 -2.80 3.98
N GLN A 198 -2.32 -2.31 5.14
CA GLN A 198 -2.03 -2.92 6.44
C GLN A 198 -2.46 -4.39 6.49
N LEU A 199 -3.72 -4.69 6.11
CA LEU A 199 -4.23 -6.05 6.03
C LEU A 199 -3.42 -6.93 5.07
N GLY A 200 -3.06 -6.37 3.91
CA GLY A 200 -2.27 -7.07 2.91
C GLY A 200 -0.87 -7.44 3.41
N VAL A 201 -0.21 -6.54 4.12
CA VAL A 201 1.10 -6.80 4.73
C VAL A 201 0.98 -7.83 5.86
N GLN A 202 -0.04 -7.72 6.72
CA GLN A 202 -0.28 -8.70 7.78
C GLN A 202 -0.56 -10.10 7.23
N LEU A 203 -1.34 -10.21 6.15
CA LEU A 203 -1.57 -11.47 5.46
C LEU A 203 -0.28 -12.03 4.84
N LEU A 204 0.48 -11.20 4.15
CA LEU A 204 1.76 -11.56 3.53
C LEU A 204 2.75 -12.11 4.57
N ARG A 205 2.79 -11.50 5.75
CA ARG A 205 3.63 -11.93 6.88
C ARG A 205 3.04 -13.09 7.68
N GLY A 206 1.87 -13.62 7.30
CA GLY A 206 1.21 -14.74 7.99
C GLY A 206 0.67 -14.40 9.38
N LEU A 207 0.53 -13.12 9.72
CA LEU A 207 0.03 -12.65 11.03
C LEU A 207 -1.48 -12.83 11.16
N ILE A 208 -2.20 -12.80 10.05
CA ILE A 208 -3.64 -13.04 9.98
C ILE A 208 -3.98 -14.04 8.86
N SER A 209 -5.08 -14.77 9.02
CA SER A 209 -5.58 -15.68 7.98
C SER A 209 -6.41 -14.95 6.92
N ALA A 210 -6.58 -15.58 5.74
CA ALA A 210 -7.40 -15.03 4.66
C ALA A 210 -8.85 -14.75 5.10
N ASP A 211 -9.45 -15.63 5.90
CA ASP A 211 -10.82 -15.45 6.41
C ASP A 211 -10.92 -14.22 7.32
N ARG A 212 -9.90 -13.98 8.15
CA ARG A 212 -9.83 -12.78 8.99
C ARG A 212 -9.67 -11.50 8.17
N VAL A 213 -8.93 -11.59 7.05
CA VAL A 213 -8.82 -10.46 6.10
C VAL A 213 -10.17 -10.17 5.46
N SER A 214 -10.90 -11.20 5.01
CA SER A 214 -12.23 -11.03 4.39
C SER A 214 -13.21 -10.34 5.34
N TYR A 215 -13.23 -10.79 6.59
CA TYR A 215 -14.02 -10.17 7.65
C TYR A 215 -13.62 -8.72 7.90
N ALA A 216 -12.32 -8.44 8.04
CA ALA A 216 -11.81 -7.08 8.26
C ALA A 216 -12.10 -6.13 7.08
N LEU A 217 -12.02 -6.62 5.83
CA LEU A 217 -12.40 -5.84 4.64
C LEU A 217 -13.89 -5.51 4.62
N THR A 218 -14.74 -6.41 5.11
CA THR A 218 -16.18 -6.16 5.24
C THR A 218 -16.45 -5.05 6.27
N HIS A 219 -15.85 -5.11 7.44
CA HIS A 219 -15.97 -4.08 8.48
C HIS A 219 -15.43 -2.72 8.03
N LEU A 220 -14.32 -2.73 7.28
CA LEU A 220 -13.78 -1.53 6.65
C LEU A 220 -14.77 -0.90 5.67
N THR A 221 -15.42 -1.73 4.86
CA THR A 221 -16.43 -1.30 3.90
C THR A 221 -17.68 -0.75 4.60
N ASP A 222 -18.13 -1.40 5.66
CA ASP A 222 -19.25 -0.93 6.50
C ASP A 222 -18.96 0.47 7.06
N ALA A 223 -17.77 0.68 7.64
CA ALA A 223 -17.36 1.98 8.16
C ALA A 223 -17.34 3.07 7.07
N VAL A 224 -16.82 2.72 5.88
CA VAL A 224 -16.81 3.61 4.72
C VAL A 224 -18.23 4.01 4.32
N LEU A 225 -19.15 3.05 4.15
CA LEU A 225 -20.51 3.33 3.71
C LEU A 225 -21.29 4.13 4.75
N ARG A 226 -21.15 3.81 6.05
CA ARG A 226 -21.79 4.54 7.15
C ARG A 226 -21.36 6.00 7.24
N GLN A 227 -20.10 6.29 6.90
CA GLN A 227 -19.58 7.66 6.90
C GLN A 227 -19.81 8.40 5.58
N LEU A 228 -19.74 7.70 4.44
CA LEU A 228 -19.84 8.33 3.13
C LEU A 228 -21.28 8.71 2.77
N ILE A 229 -22.23 7.80 2.94
CA ILE A 229 -23.63 7.99 2.49
C ILE A 229 -24.26 9.25 3.11
N PRO A 230 -24.27 9.46 4.45
CA PRO A 230 -24.88 10.65 5.04
C PRO A 230 -24.20 11.96 4.62
N ARG A 231 -22.89 11.91 4.35
CA ARG A 231 -22.16 13.10 3.89
C ARG A 231 -22.49 13.45 2.45
N VAL A 232 -22.56 12.47 1.57
CA VAL A 232 -23.00 12.67 0.17
C VAL A 232 -24.43 13.18 0.14
N GLU A 233 -25.35 12.60 0.91
CA GLU A 233 -26.73 13.11 1.04
C GLU A 233 -26.76 14.57 1.50
N THR A 234 -25.91 14.94 2.47
CA THR A 234 -25.82 16.30 2.98
C THR A 234 -25.28 17.26 1.92
N LEU A 235 -24.23 16.89 1.21
CA LEU A 235 -23.63 17.72 0.15
C LEU A 235 -24.60 17.90 -1.03
N PHE A 236 -25.22 16.81 -1.46
CA PHE A 236 -26.22 16.83 -2.54
C PHE A 236 -27.45 17.63 -2.14
N GLY A 237 -27.94 17.47 -0.89
CA GLY A 237 -29.08 18.16 -0.33
C GLY A 237 -28.91 19.68 -0.25
N ARG A 238 -27.67 20.21 -0.15
CA ARG A 238 -27.44 21.67 -0.19
C ARG A 238 -27.97 22.31 -1.49
N GLN A 239 -27.92 21.59 -2.60
CA GLN A 239 -28.34 22.06 -3.91
C GLN A 239 -29.77 21.62 -4.25
N HIS A 240 -30.09 20.37 -3.98
CA HIS A 240 -31.34 19.75 -4.41
C HIS A 240 -32.40 19.63 -3.32
N GLY A 241 -32.03 19.86 -2.06
CA GLY A 241 -32.90 19.68 -0.92
C GLY A 241 -33.11 18.21 -0.56
N ARG A 242 -34.17 17.95 0.19
CA ARG A 242 -34.61 16.61 0.60
C ARG A 242 -36.02 16.33 0.08
N ILE A 243 -36.35 15.07 -0.08
CA ILE A 243 -37.68 14.60 -0.41
C ILE A 243 -38.43 14.32 0.90
N ALA A 244 -39.68 14.71 1.02
CA ALA A 244 -40.49 14.43 2.20
C ALA A 244 -40.62 12.93 2.45
N GLY A 245 -40.40 12.47 3.69
CA GLY A 245 -40.35 11.06 4.06
C GLY A 245 -39.14 10.31 3.48
N GLY A 246 -38.22 11.02 2.78
CA GLY A 246 -37.09 10.43 2.08
C GLY A 246 -36.15 9.68 3.00
N GLY A 247 -35.85 8.44 2.64
CA GLY A 247 -34.85 7.57 3.27
C GLY A 247 -34.18 6.67 2.27
N ILE A 248 -32.92 6.30 2.56
CA ILE A 248 -32.13 5.38 1.77
C ILE A 248 -31.67 4.20 2.64
N SER A 249 -31.79 3.00 2.11
CA SER A 249 -31.20 1.78 2.68
C SER A 249 -30.29 1.12 1.67
N VAL A 250 -29.15 0.62 2.13
CA VAL A 250 -28.19 -0.11 1.29
C VAL A 250 -28.22 -1.58 1.67
N ILE A 251 -28.42 -2.44 0.70
CA ILE A 251 -28.44 -3.88 0.87
C ILE A 251 -27.21 -4.46 0.20
N ALA A 252 -26.37 -5.15 0.97
CA ALA A 252 -25.19 -5.82 0.48
C ALA A 252 -25.53 -7.20 -0.09
N PHE A 253 -24.96 -7.52 -1.24
CA PHE A 253 -25.08 -8.81 -1.91
C PHE A 253 -23.69 -9.40 -2.20
N GLY A 254 -23.69 -10.57 -2.82
CA GLY A 254 -22.47 -11.23 -3.27
C GLY A 254 -21.47 -11.46 -2.12
N LYS A 255 -20.19 -11.23 -2.40
CA LYS A 255 -19.11 -11.40 -1.42
C LYS A 255 -19.22 -10.45 -0.24
N TYR A 256 -19.70 -9.24 -0.48
CA TYR A 256 -19.88 -8.27 0.59
C TYR A 256 -21.00 -8.72 1.54
N GLY A 257 -22.15 -9.13 1.00
CA GLY A 257 -23.27 -9.62 1.82
C GLY A 257 -22.97 -10.95 2.55
N ALA A 258 -22.00 -11.72 2.06
CA ALA A 258 -21.54 -12.97 2.67
C ALA A 258 -20.34 -12.79 3.64
N GLU A 259 -19.84 -11.57 3.83
CA GLU A 259 -18.60 -11.27 4.58
C GLU A 259 -17.34 -11.97 4.01
N GLU A 260 -17.30 -12.17 2.69
CA GLU A 260 -16.23 -12.86 1.94
C GLU A 260 -15.47 -11.92 1.00
N LEU A 261 -15.34 -10.63 1.34
CA LEU A 261 -14.59 -9.68 0.52
C LEU A 261 -13.12 -10.07 0.40
N ASN A 262 -12.57 -9.88 -0.79
CA ASN A 262 -11.14 -10.01 -1.08
C ASN A 262 -10.57 -8.66 -1.52
N PHE A 263 -9.24 -8.52 -1.52
CA PHE A 263 -8.58 -7.35 -2.12
C PHE A 263 -9.03 -7.12 -3.56
N GLY A 264 -9.63 -5.96 -3.81
CA GLY A 264 -10.16 -5.56 -5.11
C GLY A 264 -11.41 -6.32 -5.55
N SER A 265 -12.20 -6.85 -4.60
CA SER A 265 -13.57 -7.27 -4.89
C SER A 265 -14.42 -6.07 -5.25
N ASP A 266 -15.33 -6.25 -6.20
CA ASP A 266 -16.41 -5.31 -6.43
C ASP A 266 -17.43 -5.39 -5.28
N LEU A 267 -18.17 -4.31 -5.06
CA LEU A 267 -19.24 -4.23 -4.09
C LEU A 267 -20.59 -4.39 -4.82
N ASP A 268 -21.25 -5.51 -4.57
CA ASP A 268 -22.60 -5.74 -5.08
C ASP A 268 -23.61 -5.08 -4.12
N LEU A 269 -24.10 -3.90 -4.49
CA LEU A 269 -24.99 -3.08 -3.67
C LEU A 269 -26.32 -2.83 -4.36
N VAL A 270 -27.41 -2.89 -3.59
CA VAL A 270 -28.71 -2.41 -4.00
C VAL A 270 -29.12 -1.28 -3.09
N PHE A 271 -29.41 -0.13 -3.69
CA PHE A 271 -29.95 1.04 -3.00
C PHE A 271 -31.46 0.99 -3.08
N VAL A 272 -32.11 0.97 -1.92
CA VAL A 272 -33.55 1.05 -1.78
C VAL A 272 -33.88 2.40 -1.19
N TYR A 273 -34.79 3.11 -1.79
CA TYR A 273 -35.26 4.42 -1.29
C TYR A 273 -36.76 4.38 -1.03
N ASP A 274 -37.18 5.20 -0.11
CA ASP A 274 -38.58 5.43 0.24
C ASP A 274 -38.85 6.93 0.32
N HIS A 275 -40.09 7.34 0.16
CA HIS A 275 -40.55 8.72 0.28
C HIS A 275 -42.08 8.75 0.53
N ASP A 276 -42.59 9.89 1.00
CA ASP A 276 -44.02 10.08 1.14
C ASP A 276 -44.73 9.99 -0.21
N GLU A 277 -45.87 9.32 -0.27
CA GLU A 277 -46.64 9.12 -1.53
C GLU A 277 -47.05 10.45 -2.18
N ASP A 278 -47.25 11.51 -1.38
CA ASP A 278 -47.64 12.85 -1.84
C ASP A 278 -46.43 13.74 -2.23
N ALA A 279 -45.21 13.24 -2.12
CA ALA A 279 -44.03 14.01 -2.47
C ALA A 279 -43.88 14.09 -4.01
N GLU A 280 -43.89 15.29 -4.57
CA GLU A 280 -43.73 15.52 -6.03
C GLU A 280 -42.33 15.95 -6.42
N ALA A 281 -41.59 16.56 -5.49
CA ALA A 281 -40.26 17.07 -5.70
C ALA A 281 -39.47 17.26 -4.39
N SER A 282 -38.15 17.41 -4.51
CA SER A 282 -37.33 17.84 -3.39
C SER A 282 -37.50 19.35 -3.09
N ASP A 283 -37.09 19.78 -1.88
CA ASP A 283 -37.37 21.13 -1.33
C ASP A 283 -36.16 22.10 -1.48
N GLY A 284 -35.15 21.76 -2.28
CA GLY A 284 -33.94 22.57 -2.41
C GLY A 284 -33.98 23.69 -3.44
N PRO A 285 -32.90 24.49 -3.55
CA PRO A 285 -32.76 25.56 -4.54
C PRO A 285 -32.91 25.11 -5.99
N LYS A 286 -32.54 23.87 -6.29
CA LYS A 286 -32.70 23.22 -7.59
C LYS A 286 -33.46 21.90 -7.37
N PRO A 287 -34.78 21.96 -7.18
CA PRO A 287 -35.55 20.77 -6.86
C PRO A 287 -35.49 19.74 -7.98
N LEU A 288 -35.52 18.46 -7.59
CA LEU A 288 -35.63 17.33 -8.50
C LEU A 288 -37.04 16.76 -8.38
N ALA A 289 -37.69 16.53 -9.52
CA ALA A 289 -38.96 15.82 -9.59
C ALA A 289 -38.75 14.32 -9.27
N ILE A 290 -39.76 13.71 -8.65
CA ILE A 290 -39.80 12.28 -8.32
C ILE A 290 -40.38 11.50 -9.49
#